data_24b90809783292e30b476395ba8c87c8
#
_entry.id   24b90809783292e30b476395ba8c87c8
#
_cell.length_a   1.000
_cell.length_b   1.000
_cell.length_c   1.000
_cell.angle_alpha   90.00
_cell.angle_beta   90.00
_cell.angle_gamma   90.00
#
_symmetry.space_group_name_H-M   'P 1'
#
loop_
_entity.id
_entity.type
_entity.pdbx_description
1 polymer ?
#
loop_
_entity_poly.entity_id
_entity_poly.type
_entity_poly.pdbx_seq_one_letter_code
_entity_poly.pdbx_strand_id
1 'polypeptide(L)'
;LKCVNLGWGVFNVAQSLSVLCGGIKVKAGNDANVAALGEMWQGGGKGHQDVVMITLGTGVGGGIIREGKIVAGVNGAGGEIGHMPMVDDESECCGCGKKGCLEQYASANGLVRVAERYIAAHRDVATKLDLNAGFTAKDVCDAAKAGDAAGIAAVEQSMKLLGKAMAAVACVMDPEVFVVGGGLSKAGSIIIDTAAKYYKEYAFHASRETEIKLATLGNSAGMYGGVKMVIG
;
A
#
# COMPACT_ATOMS: atom_id res chain seq x y z
N LEU A 1 16.06 9.53 -12.59
CA LEU A 1 14.99 9.68 -11.59
C LEU A 1 15.14 11.03 -10.88
N LYS A 2 14.03 11.76 -10.66
CA LYS A 2 13.98 12.95 -9.81
C LYS A 2 13.68 12.50 -8.38
N CYS A 3 14.49 12.91 -7.44
CA CYS A 3 14.23 12.62 -6.03
C CYS A 3 13.72 13.88 -5.33
N VAL A 4 12.40 14.00 -5.24
CA VAL A 4 11.73 15.18 -4.71
C VAL A 4 12.07 15.39 -3.23
N ASN A 5 12.10 14.31 -2.45
CA ASN A 5 12.35 14.34 -1.01
C ASN A 5 13.77 14.78 -0.63
N LEU A 6 14.74 14.62 -1.54
CA LEU A 6 16.13 15.03 -1.32
C LEU A 6 16.50 16.33 -2.05
N GLY A 7 15.53 16.95 -2.74
CA GLY A 7 15.79 18.16 -3.54
C GLY A 7 16.72 17.92 -4.74
N TRP A 8 16.96 16.67 -5.12
CA TRP A 8 17.86 16.36 -6.23
C TRP A 8 17.17 16.57 -7.57
N GLY A 9 17.91 17.14 -8.51
CA GLY A 9 17.49 17.15 -9.91
C GLY A 9 17.48 15.76 -10.55
N VAL A 10 17.18 15.69 -11.83
CA VAL A 10 17.24 14.43 -12.58
C VAL A 10 18.70 14.06 -12.85
N PHE A 11 19.17 12.95 -12.27
CA PHE A 11 20.46 12.36 -12.61
C PHE A 11 20.43 10.82 -12.49
N ASN A 12 21.42 10.17 -13.10
CA ASN A 12 21.51 8.71 -13.11
C ASN A 12 22.31 8.21 -11.88
N VAL A 13 21.60 7.94 -10.79
CA VAL A 13 22.18 7.45 -9.53
C VAL A 13 23.00 6.17 -9.73
N ALA A 14 22.47 5.22 -10.51
CA ALA A 14 23.13 3.94 -10.74
C ALA A 14 24.48 4.13 -11.44
N GLN A 15 24.53 4.96 -12.46
CA GLN A 15 25.77 5.25 -13.20
C GLN A 15 26.77 5.99 -12.32
N SER A 16 26.32 7.01 -11.59
CA SER A 16 27.19 7.80 -10.70
C SER A 16 27.83 6.92 -9.61
N LEU A 17 27.03 6.08 -8.96
CA LEU A 17 27.54 5.13 -7.97
C LEU A 17 28.46 4.09 -8.58
N SER A 18 28.15 3.55 -9.76
CA SER A 18 29.02 2.58 -10.45
C SER A 18 30.41 3.16 -10.69
N VAL A 19 30.49 4.40 -11.17
CA VAL A 19 31.80 5.09 -11.39
C VAL A 19 32.55 5.25 -10.07
N LEU A 20 31.90 5.71 -9.01
CA LEU A 20 32.51 5.88 -7.68
C LEU A 20 32.99 4.56 -7.06
N CYS A 21 32.31 3.47 -7.38
CA CYS A 21 32.64 2.12 -6.90
C CYS A 21 33.57 1.34 -7.86
N GLY A 22 34.34 1.99 -8.74
CA GLY A 22 35.29 1.32 -9.61
C GLY A 22 34.67 0.50 -10.73
N GLY A 23 33.47 0.86 -11.20
CA GLY A 23 32.80 0.17 -12.32
C GLY A 23 31.92 -1.02 -11.92
N ILE A 24 31.71 -1.23 -10.63
CA ILE A 24 30.79 -2.29 -10.15
C ILE A 24 29.38 -2.01 -10.68
N LYS A 25 28.69 -3.06 -11.11
CA LYS A 25 27.31 -2.97 -11.58
C LYS A 25 26.37 -2.50 -10.47
N VAL A 26 25.73 -1.38 -10.68
CA VAL A 26 24.72 -0.81 -9.75
C VAL A 26 23.36 -0.77 -10.43
N LYS A 27 22.31 -1.11 -9.69
CA LYS A 27 20.92 -0.91 -10.08
C LYS A 27 20.22 -0.02 -9.05
N ALA A 28 19.27 0.79 -9.50
CA ALA A 28 18.45 1.63 -8.64
C ALA A 28 16.96 1.44 -9.03
N GLY A 29 16.09 1.48 -8.05
CA GLY A 29 14.65 1.33 -8.24
C GLY A 29 13.87 2.15 -7.21
N ASN A 30 12.57 2.30 -7.43
CA ASN A 30 11.65 2.82 -6.44
C ASN A 30 11.60 1.85 -5.24
N ASP A 31 11.51 2.37 -4.03
CA ASP A 31 11.57 1.60 -2.78
C ASP A 31 10.45 0.56 -2.65
N ALA A 32 9.21 0.93 -3.00
CA ALA A 32 8.07 0.02 -2.96
C ALA A 32 8.20 -1.10 -4.01
N ASN A 33 8.67 -0.78 -5.22
CA ASN A 33 8.94 -1.77 -6.26
C ASN A 33 10.04 -2.74 -5.86
N VAL A 34 11.10 -2.25 -5.23
CA VAL A 34 12.20 -3.08 -4.74
C VAL A 34 11.74 -3.97 -3.59
N ALA A 35 10.93 -3.42 -2.67
CA ALA A 35 10.33 -4.22 -1.60
C ALA A 35 9.40 -5.32 -2.13
N ALA A 36 8.59 -5.00 -3.16
CA ALA A 36 7.74 -5.99 -3.83
C ALA A 36 8.55 -7.15 -4.43
N LEU A 37 9.67 -6.85 -5.06
CA LEU A 37 10.58 -7.86 -5.59
C LEU A 37 11.18 -8.74 -4.48
N GLY A 38 11.49 -8.15 -3.33
CA GLY A 38 11.96 -8.88 -2.15
C GLY A 38 10.92 -9.84 -1.59
N GLU A 39 9.69 -9.35 -1.42
CA GLU A 39 8.56 -10.15 -0.93
C GLU A 39 8.17 -11.26 -1.93
N MET A 40 8.23 -11.00 -3.23
CA MET A 40 8.06 -12.02 -4.26
C MET A 40 9.15 -13.10 -4.17
N TRP A 41 10.40 -12.71 -3.96
CA TRP A 41 11.52 -13.64 -3.95
C TRP A 41 11.60 -14.50 -2.68
N GLN A 42 11.51 -13.88 -1.48
CA GLN A 42 11.77 -14.56 -0.20
C GLN A 42 10.73 -14.28 0.88
N GLY A 43 9.65 -13.56 0.55
CA GLY A 43 8.62 -13.18 1.51
C GLY A 43 7.26 -13.77 1.24
N GLY A 44 6.20 -13.00 1.52
CA GLY A 44 4.80 -13.42 1.40
C GLY A 44 4.38 -13.82 -0.02
N GLY A 45 5.08 -13.31 -1.03
CA GLY A 45 4.86 -13.64 -2.44
C GLY A 45 5.73 -14.80 -2.96
N LYS A 46 6.49 -15.47 -2.08
CA LYS A 46 7.38 -16.56 -2.50
C LYS A 46 6.62 -17.70 -3.17
N GLY A 47 7.13 -18.14 -4.33
CA GLY A 47 6.51 -19.19 -5.16
C GLY A 47 5.62 -18.65 -6.28
N HIS A 48 5.38 -17.35 -6.32
CA HIS A 48 4.62 -16.66 -7.36
C HIS A 48 5.54 -15.77 -8.21
N GLN A 49 5.13 -15.51 -9.44
CA GLN A 49 5.87 -14.63 -10.36
C GLN A 49 5.09 -13.37 -10.72
N ASP A 50 3.77 -13.41 -10.54
CA ASP A 50 2.86 -12.29 -10.80
C ASP A 50 2.28 -11.81 -9.48
N VAL A 51 2.95 -10.80 -8.88
CA VAL A 51 2.68 -10.32 -7.53
C VAL A 51 2.35 -8.83 -7.54
N VAL A 52 1.29 -8.46 -6.85
CA VAL A 52 1.02 -7.06 -6.53
C VAL A 52 1.22 -6.86 -5.03
N MET A 53 2.21 -6.07 -4.67
CA MET A 53 2.44 -5.66 -3.28
C MET A 53 1.78 -4.32 -3.00
N ILE A 54 1.13 -4.20 -1.85
CA ILE A 54 0.55 -2.96 -1.34
C ILE A 54 1.10 -2.72 0.07
N THR A 55 1.69 -1.56 0.29
CA THR A 55 2.22 -1.18 1.60
C THR A 55 1.32 -0.14 2.25
N LEU A 56 0.76 -0.48 3.42
CA LEU A 56 -0.11 0.38 4.21
C LEU A 56 0.72 0.98 5.36
N GLY A 57 1.36 2.12 5.09
CA GLY A 57 2.17 2.88 6.04
C GLY A 57 1.56 4.24 6.33
N THR A 58 2.39 5.27 6.51
CA THR A 58 1.97 6.68 6.57
C THR A 58 1.19 7.08 5.32
N GLY A 59 1.62 6.55 4.17
CA GLY A 59 0.92 6.59 2.88
C GLY A 59 0.56 5.19 2.40
N VAL A 60 0.15 5.07 1.13
CA VAL A 60 -0.06 3.80 0.44
C VAL A 60 0.92 3.69 -0.71
N GLY A 61 1.86 2.76 -0.59
CA GLY A 61 2.76 2.40 -1.69
C GLY A 61 2.30 1.14 -2.42
N GLY A 62 2.80 0.95 -3.63
CA GLY A 62 2.55 -0.26 -4.39
C GLY A 62 3.75 -0.67 -5.23
N GLY A 63 3.83 -1.96 -5.53
CA GLY A 63 4.81 -2.51 -6.45
C GLY A 63 4.20 -3.68 -7.22
N ILE A 64 4.45 -3.70 -8.51
CA ILE A 64 3.91 -4.71 -9.42
C ILE A 64 5.07 -5.53 -9.97
N ILE A 65 4.97 -6.83 -9.80
CA ILE A 65 5.88 -7.81 -10.39
C ILE A 65 5.09 -8.63 -11.42
N ARG A 66 5.62 -8.74 -12.61
CA ARG A 66 5.09 -9.56 -13.70
C ARG A 66 6.20 -10.45 -14.23
N GLU A 67 5.96 -11.77 -14.30
CA GLU A 67 6.98 -12.73 -14.74
C GLU A 67 8.32 -12.57 -13.98
N GLY A 68 8.23 -12.34 -12.67
CA GLY A 68 9.38 -12.14 -11.81
C GLY A 68 10.13 -10.81 -11.98
N LYS A 69 9.58 -9.86 -12.76
CA LYS A 69 10.21 -8.56 -13.07
C LYS A 69 9.36 -7.39 -12.60
N ILE A 70 10.00 -6.34 -12.14
CA ILE A 70 9.35 -5.09 -11.74
C ILE A 70 8.69 -4.42 -12.97
N VAL A 71 7.41 -4.09 -12.84
CA VAL A 71 6.67 -3.25 -13.79
C VAL A 71 6.81 -1.79 -13.36
N ALA A 72 7.88 -1.13 -13.79
CA ALA A 72 8.11 0.27 -13.46
C ALA A 72 7.26 1.24 -14.32
N GLY A 73 6.81 0.81 -15.49
CA GLY A 73 6.14 1.67 -16.46
C GLY A 73 7.12 2.61 -17.20
N VAL A 74 6.64 3.21 -18.28
CA VAL A 74 7.47 4.08 -19.14
C VAL A 74 7.92 5.35 -18.41
N ASN A 75 7.07 5.89 -17.54
CA ASN A 75 7.33 7.09 -16.77
C ASN A 75 7.79 6.79 -15.32
N GLY A 76 8.01 5.54 -14.96
CA GLY A 76 8.34 5.14 -13.60
C GLY A 76 7.15 5.19 -12.63
N ALA A 77 5.92 5.27 -13.11
CA ALA A 77 4.70 5.39 -12.31
C ALA A 77 3.96 4.04 -12.15
N GLY A 78 4.55 2.93 -12.61
CA GLY A 78 3.98 1.60 -12.40
C GLY A 78 3.95 1.27 -10.90
N GLY A 79 2.79 0.87 -10.40
CA GLY A 79 2.60 0.55 -9.00
C GLY A 79 2.19 1.71 -8.08
N GLU A 80 1.98 2.91 -8.59
CA GLU A 80 1.50 4.07 -7.80
C GLU A 80 0.01 3.92 -7.39
N ILE A 81 -0.33 2.77 -6.80
CA ILE A 81 -1.70 2.35 -6.44
C ILE A 81 -2.32 3.32 -5.42
N GLY A 82 -1.51 3.87 -4.51
CA GLY A 82 -1.97 4.84 -3.51
C GLY A 82 -2.58 6.11 -4.11
N HIS A 83 -2.25 6.43 -5.36
CA HIS A 83 -2.75 7.60 -6.06
C HIS A 83 -3.91 7.33 -7.02
N MET A 84 -4.51 6.13 -6.96
CA MET A 84 -5.76 5.83 -7.67
C MET A 84 -6.88 6.71 -7.13
N PRO A 85 -7.66 7.41 -8.00
CA PRO A 85 -8.80 8.21 -7.58
C PRO A 85 -9.95 7.28 -7.18
N MET A 86 -10.26 7.24 -5.89
CA MET A 86 -11.26 6.36 -5.32
C MET A 86 -12.53 7.09 -4.84
N VAL A 87 -12.42 8.39 -4.61
CA VAL A 87 -13.51 9.24 -4.10
C VAL A 87 -13.52 10.56 -4.86
N ASP A 88 -14.64 10.87 -5.52
CA ASP A 88 -14.77 12.06 -6.37
C ASP A 88 -14.97 13.35 -5.57
N ASP A 89 -15.73 13.27 -4.46
CA ASP A 89 -16.15 14.44 -3.67
C ASP A 89 -15.18 14.79 -2.52
N GLU A 90 -13.90 14.39 -2.62
CA GLU A 90 -12.90 14.72 -1.61
C GLU A 90 -12.53 16.21 -1.67
N SER A 91 -12.63 16.91 -0.53
CA SER A 91 -12.32 18.34 -0.42
C SER A 91 -10.82 18.60 -0.26
N GLU A 92 -10.10 17.70 0.41
CA GLU A 92 -8.69 17.85 0.74
C GLU A 92 -7.76 17.29 -0.35
N CYS A 93 -6.62 17.95 -0.54
CA CYS A 93 -5.62 17.48 -1.48
C CYS A 93 -4.77 16.34 -0.87
N CYS A 94 -4.49 15.32 -1.67
CA CYS A 94 -3.42 14.37 -1.43
C CYS A 94 -2.05 15.02 -1.64
N GLY A 95 -0.99 14.45 -1.07
CA GLY A 95 0.39 14.90 -1.28
C GLY A 95 0.83 14.97 -2.75
N CYS A 96 0.17 14.22 -3.65
CA CYS A 96 0.39 14.30 -5.10
C CYS A 96 -0.31 15.50 -5.79
N GLY A 97 -1.05 16.32 -5.06
CA GLY A 97 -1.81 17.47 -5.57
C GLY A 97 -3.20 17.14 -6.10
N LYS A 98 -3.58 15.86 -6.19
CA LYS A 98 -4.94 15.43 -6.57
C LYS A 98 -5.81 15.22 -5.34
N LYS A 99 -7.10 14.94 -5.54
CA LYS A 99 -8.05 14.67 -4.48
C LYS A 99 -8.62 13.26 -4.63
N GLY A 100 -9.06 12.67 -3.51
CA GLY A 100 -9.74 11.38 -3.51
C GLY A 100 -8.83 10.17 -3.76
N CYS A 101 -7.52 10.32 -3.61
CA CYS A 101 -6.58 9.21 -3.74
C CYS A 101 -6.81 8.12 -2.69
N LEU A 102 -6.58 6.86 -3.03
CA LEU A 102 -6.67 5.72 -2.11
C LEU A 102 -5.89 5.97 -0.81
N GLU A 103 -4.68 6.53 -0.91
CA GLU A 103 -3.83 6.86 0.22
C GLU A 103 -4.53 7.71 1.28
N GLN A 104 -5.40 8.62 0.85
CA GLN A 104 -6.14 9.49 1.75
C GLN A 104 -7.14 8.73 2.66
N TYR A 105 -7.39 7.46 2.39
CA TYR A 105 -8.35 6.62 3.11
C TYR A 105 -7.73 5.34 3.69
N ALA A 106 -6.90 4.66 2.92
CA ALA A 106 -6.39 3.33 3.26
C ALA A 106 -4.99 3.34 3.90
N SER A 107 -4.35 4.49 4.04
CA SER A 107 -3.12 4.62 4.83
C SER A 107 -3.41 4.71 6.33
N ALA A 108 -2.36 4.65 7.17
CA ALA A 108 -2.50 4.88 8.60
C ALA A 108 -3.08 6.29 8.90
N ASN A 109 -2.57 7.33 8.23
CA ASN A 109 -3.12 8.68 8.35
C ASN A 109 -4.54 8.78 7.79
N GLY A 110 -4.81 8.07 6.70
CA GLY A 110 -6.14 8.01 6.08
C GLY A 110 -7.17 7.38 7.01
N LEU A 111 -6.81 6.27 7.67
CA LEU A 111 -7.69 5.59 8.63
C LEU A 111 -8.04 6.49 9.83
N VAL A 112 -7.06 7.20 10.37
CA VAL A 112 -7.30 8.20 11.45
C VAL A 112 -8.28 9.27 10.97
N ARG A 113 -8.02 9.86 9.82
CA ARG A 113 -8.89 10.90 9.25
C ARG A 113 -10.33 10.41 9.00
N VAL A 114 -10.49 9.16 8.53
CA VAL A 114 -11.83 8.57 8.36
C VAL A 114 -12.54 8.44 9.69
N ALA A 115 -11.83 8.00 10.75
CA ALA A 115 -12.40 7.91 12.09
C ALA A 115 -12.79 9.29 12.65
N GLU A 116 -11.92 10.28 12.50
CA GLU A 116 -12.21 11.67 12.93
C GLU A 116 -13.46 12.23 12.24
N ARG A 117 -13.57 12.04 10.93
CA ARG A 117 -14.74 12.47 10.13
C ARG A 117 -16.02 11.75 10.58
N TYR A 118 -15.92 10.44 10.85
CA TYR A 118 -17.05 9.66 11.32
C TYR A 118 -17.55 10.18 12.68
N ILE A 119 -16.65 10.37 13.65
CA ILE A 119 -17.00 10.88 14.99
C ILE A 119 -17.58 12.30 14.90
N ALA A 120 -17.01 13.16 14.07
CA ALA A 120 -17.52 14.53 13.89
C ALA A 120 -18.94 14.57 13.32
N ALA A 121 -19.28 13.61 12.43
CA ALA A 121 -20.60 13.50 11.81
C ALA A 121 -21.63 12.77 12.69
N HIS A 122 -21.19 11.94 13.65
CA HIS A 122 -22.05 11.10 14.49
C HIS A 122 -21.77 11.34 15.98
N ARG A 123 -22.03 12.54 16.45
CA ARG A 123 -21.70 13.00 17.82
C ARG A 123 -22.48 12.28 18.94
N ASP A 124 -23.54 11.60 18.60
CA ASP A 124 -24.39 10.79 19.48
C ASP A 124 -23.86 9.35 19.66
N VAL A 125 -22.89 8.94 18.83
CA VAL A 125 -22.31 7.60 18.92
C VAL A 125 -21.24 7.56 20.01
N ALA A 126 -21.43 6.65 20.96
CA ALA A 126 -20.42 6.40 21.99
C ALA A 126 -19.17 5.77 21.39
N THR A 127 -18.01 6.35 21.62
CA THR A 127 -16.72 5.86 21.18
C THR A 127 -15.64 6.11 22.24
N LYS A 128 -14.61 5.25 22.22
CA LYS A 128 -13.40 5.41 23.06
C LYS A 128 -12.35 6.30 22.39
N LEU A 129 -12.54 6.65 21.10
CA LEU A 129 -11.64 7.53 20.35
C LEU A 129 -11.96 8.98 20.68
N ASP A 130 -11.03 9.66 21.34
CA ASP A 130 -11.21 11.05 21.78
C ASP A 130 -10.54 12.02 20.79
N LEU A 131 -11.37 12.82 20.10
CA LEU A 131 -10.88 13.84 19.15
C LEU A 131 -9.99 14.91 19.80
N ASN A 132 -10.20 15.23 21.10
CA ASN A 132 -9.43 16.26 21.77
C ASN A 132 -8.05 15.76 22.21
N ALA A 133 -7.94 14.49 22.60
CA ALA A 133 -6.68 13.86 22.96
C ALA A 133 -5.87 13.41 21.71
N GLY A 134 -6.55 13.22 20.59
CA GLY A 134 -6.01 12.60 19.39
C GLY A 134 -5.84 11.08 19.56
N PHE A 135 -5.72 10.37 18.44
CA PHE A 135 -5.50 8.93 18.43
C PHE A 135 -4.72 8.51 17.18
N THR A 136 -4.15 7.32 17.23
CA THR A 136 -3.37 6.73 16.14
C THR A 136 -4.20 5.71 15.35
N ALA A 137 -3.71 5.28 14.19
CA ALA A 137 -4.33 4.19 13.44
C ALA A 137 -4.37 2.87 14.24
N LYS A 138 -3.41 2.66 15.15
CA LYS A 138 -3.43 1.53 16.07
C LYS A 138 -4.64 1.62 17.01
N ASP A 139 -4.89 2.78 17.59
CA ASP A 139 -6.02 2.99 18.49
C ASP A 139 -7.35 2.78 17.77
N VAL A 140 -7.48 3.22 16.50
CA VAL A 140 -8.66 2.95 15.67
C VAL A 140 -8.87 1.46 15.46
N CYS A 141 -7.81 0.71 15.11
CA CYS A 141 -7.89 -0.73 14.92
C CYS A 141 -8.23 -1.47 16.23
N ASP A 142 -7.65 -1.04 17.35
CA ASP A 142 -7.90 -1.65 18.66
C ASP A 142 -9.33 -1.34 19.14
N ALA A 143 -9.84 -0.13 18.92
CA ALA A 143 -11.22 0.23 19.16
C ALA A 143 -12.18 -0.64 18.33
N ALA A 144 -11.90 -0.80 17.02
CA ALA A 144 -12.70 -1.65 16.15
C ALA A 144 -12.75 -3.11 16.62
N LYS A 145 -11.60 -3.67 17.04
CA LYS A 145 -11.52 -5.02 17.64
C LYS A 145 -12.33 -5.15 18.93
N ALA A 146 -12.44 -4.07 19.67
CA ALA A 146 -13.23 -4.00 20.90
C ALA A 146 -14.74 -3.74 20.67
N GLY A 147 -15.18 -3.67 19.42
CA GLY A 147 -16.58 -3.45 19.08
C GLY A 147 -17.02 -1.98 19.05
N ASP A 148 -16.08 -1.03 19.09
CA ASP A 148 -16.35 0.40 19.02
C ASP A 148 -16.90 0.77 17.63
N ALA A 149 -18.05 1.47 17.61
CA ALA A 149 -18.75 1.77 16.37
C ALA A 149 -17.96 2.69 15.43
N ALA A 150 -17.25 3.69 15.97
CA ALA A 150 -16.44 4.61 15.16
C ALA A 150 -15.20 3.88 14.58
N GLY A 151 -14.55 3.04 15.40
CA GLY A 151 -13.45 2.21 14.95
C GLY A 151 -13.86 1.24 13.83
N ILE A 152 -14.98 0.54 13.99
CA ILE A 152 -15.54 -0.37 12.98
C ILE A 152 -15.86 0.38 11.69
N ALA A 153 -16.59 1.50 11.79
CA ALA A 153 -16.97 2.28 10.62
C ALA A 153 -15.75 2.79 9.83
N ALA A 154 -14.71 3.24 10.53
CA ALA A 154 -13.49 3.72 9.90
C ALA A 154 -12.75 2.58 9.18
N VAL A 155 -12.60 1.41 9.81
CA VAL A 155 -11.96 0.24 9.19
C VAL A 155 -12.76 -0.24 7.98
N GLU A 156 -14.09 -0.37 8.11
CA GLU A 156 -14.96 -0.81 7.02
C GLU A 156 -14.85 0.14 5.82
N GLN A 157 -14.96 1.46 6.01
CA GLN A 157 -14.84 2.43 4.93
C GLN A 157 -13.47 2.38 4.26
N SER A 158 -12.39 2.38 5.04
CA SER A 158 -11.03 2.38 4.52
C SER A 158 -10.72 1.10 3.76
N MET A 159 -11.06 -0.05 4.31
CA MET A 159 -10.77 -1.35 3.69
C MET A 159 -11.72 -1.67 2.53
N LYS A 160 -12.91 -1.10 2.50
CA LYS A 160 -13.78 -1.15 1.31
C LYS A 160 -13.12 -0.48 0.11
N LEU A 161 -12.54 0.70 0.30
CA LEU A 161 -11.82 1.40 -0.77
C LEU A 161 -10.56 0.64 -1.19
N LEU A 162 -9.84 0.04 -0.24
CA LEU A 162 -8.69 -0.83 -0.54
C LEU A 162 -9.12 -2.04 -1.37
N GLY A 163 -10.13 -2.78 -0.95
CA GLY A 163 -10.64 -3.95 -1.68
C GLY A 163 -11.11 -3.60 -3.09
N LYS A 164 -11.80 -2.45 -3.24
CA LYS A 164 -12.21 -1.93 -4.56
C LYS A 164 -11.00 -1.60 -5.45
N ALA A 165 -9.97 -0.97 -4.89
CA ALA A 165 -8.74 -0.67 -5.62
C ALA A 165 -8.00 -1.96 -6.05
N MET A 166 -7.90 -2.96 -5.15
CA MET A 166 -7.32 -4.25 -5.46
C MET A 166 -8.09 -4.94 -6.60
N ALA A 167 -9.42 -4.89 -6.59
CA ALA A 167 -10.25 -5.45 -7.66
C ALA A 167 -10.01 -4.75 -9.00
N ALA A 168 -9.86 -3.43 -9.01
CA ALA A 168 -9.51 -2.69 -10.22
C ALA A 168 -8.11 -3.06 -10.75
N VAL A 169 -7.13 -3.23 -9.85
CA VAL A 169 -5.79 -3.70 -10.21
C VAL A 169 -5.84 -5.13 -10.75
N ALA A 170 -6.64 -6.01 -10.17
CA ALA A 170 -6.81 -7.38 -10.66
C ALA A 170 -7.36 -7.43 -12.09
N CYS A 171 -8.29 -6.54 -12.43
CA CYS A 171 -8.80 -6.45 -13.82
C CYS A 171 -7.74 -6.08 -14.86
N VAL A 172 -6.63 -5.46 -14.45
CA VAL A 172 -5.56 -5.00 -15.35
C VAL A 172 -4.36 -5.96 -15.34
N MET A 173 -4.02 -6.49 -14.15
CA MET A 173 -2.78 -7.23 -13.93
C MET A 173 -2.98 -8.73 -13.76
N ASP A 174 -4.18 -9.14 -13.35
CA ASP A 174 -4.54 -10.53 -13.05
C ASP A 174 -3.44 -11.26 -12.24
N PRO A 175 -3.11 -10.78 -11.03
CA PRO A 175 -1.99 -11.29 -10.27
C PRO A 175 -2.30 -12.67 -9.66
N GLU A 176 -1.26 -13.48 -9.44
CA GLU A 176 -1.37 -14.74 -8.70
C GLU A 176 -1.64 -14.49 -7.20
N VAL A 177 -1.11 -13.38 -6.66
CA VAL A 177 -1.23 -13.04 -5.25
C VAL A 177 -1.10 -11.53 -5.01
N PHE A 178 -1.90 -11.03 -4.06
CA PHE A 178 -1.67 -9.74 -3.42
C PHE A 178 -0.88 -9.93 -2.13
N VAL A 179 0.18 -9.13 -1.95
CA VAL A 179 0.97 -9.11 -0.72
C VAL A 179 0.75 -7.79 -0.02
N VAL A 180 0.17 -7.80 1.18
CA VAL A 180 -0.14 -6.59 1.95
C VAL A 180 0.84 -6.44 3.10
N GLY A 181 1.55 -5.33 3.12
CA GLY A 181 2.56 -5.00 4.14
C GLY A 181 2.37 -3.61 4.72
N GLY A 182 3.41 -3.12 5.40
CA GLY A 182 3.42 -1.82 6.07
C GLY A 182 2.93 -1.86 7.52
N GLY A 183 3.01 -0.71 8.21
CA GLY A 183 2.71 -0.62 9.63
C GLY A 183 1.26 -0.98 9.97
N LEU A 184 0.31 -0.56 9.16
CA LEU A 184 -1.11 -0.80 9.38
C LEU A 184 -1.48 -2.28 9.23
N SER A 185 -0.80 -3.05 8.37
CA SER A 185 -1.06 -4.48 8.20
C SER A 185 -0.78 -5.30 9.47
N LYS A 186 0.03 -4.76 10.40
CA LYS A 186 0.28 -5.37 11.72
C LYS A 186 -0.97 -5.43 12.61
N ALA A 187 -2.03 -4.70 12.30
CA ALA A 187 -3.30 -4.86 12.99
C ALA A 187 -3.95 -6.24 12.73
N GLY A 188 -3.46 -6.99 11.74
CA GLY A 188 -3.80 -8.38 11.49
C GLY A 188 -5.12 -8.55 10.72
N SER A 189 -5.89 -9.56 11.10
CA SER A 189 -7.11 -9.99 10.41
C SER A 189 -8.12 -8.87 10.19
N ILE A 190 -8.26 -7.94 11.11
CA ILE A 190 -9.24 -6.84 10.98
C ILE A 190 -9.01 -6.00 9.72
N ILE A 191 -7.76 -5.84 9.30
CA ILE A 191 -7.41 -5.13 8.06
C ILE A 191 -7.53 -6.07 6.86
N ILE A 192 -6.89 -7.24 6.94
CA ILE A 192 -6.76 -8.14 5.81
C ILE A 192 -8.10 -8.78 5.45
N ASP A 193 -8.84 -9.30 6.44
CA ASP A 193 -10.11 -9.98 6.17
C ASP A 193 -11.18 -8.99 5.70
N THR A 194 -11.17 -7.76 6.23
CA THR A 194 -12.10 -6.71 5.77
C THR A 194 -11.77 -6.29 4.34
N ALA A 195 -10.50 -6.10 3.99
CA ALA A 195 -10.09 -5.81 2.62
C ALA A 195 -10.43 -6.98 1.67
N ALA A 196 -10.18 -8.22 2.07
CA ALA A 196 -10.49 -9.42 1.29
C ALA A 196 -12.00 -9.58 1.05
N LYS A 197 -12.83 -9.32 2.07
CA LYS A 197 -14.30 -9.30 1.94
C LYS A 197 -14.72 -8.37 0.78
N TYR A 198 -14.23 -7.13 0.77
CA TYR A 198 -14.57 -6.18 -0.26
C TYR A 198 -13.88 -6.46 -1.59
N TYR A 199 -12.68 -6.99 -1.58
CA TYR A 199 -12.05 -7.47 -2.82
C TYR A 199 -12.94 -8.49 -3.53
N LYS A 200 -13.42 -9.51 -2.82
CA LYS A 200 -14.32 -10.55 -3.38
C LYS A 200 -15.65 -9.99 -3.89
N GLU A 201 -16.16 -8.92 -3.27
CA GLU A 201 -17.38 -8.23 -3.69
C GLU A 201 -17.20 -7.53 -5.05
N TYR A 202 -16.04 -6.86 -5.26
CA TYR A 202 -15.78 -6.04 -6.45
C TYR A 202 -15.00 -6.74 -7.55
N ALA A 203 -14.28 -7.82 -7.23
CA ALA A 203 -13.44 -8.52 -8.20
C ALA A 203 -14.25 -9.18 -9.32
N PHE A 204 -13.70 -9.11 -10.52
CA PHE A 204 -14.21 -9.90 -11.64
C PHE A 204 -14.17 -11.38 -11.29
N HIS A 205 -15.16 -12.14 -11.75
CA HIS A 205 -15.37 -13.52 -11.29
C HIS A 205 -14.13 -14.43 -11.45
N ALA A 206 -13.31 -14.23 -12.48
CA ALA A 206 -12.13 -15.05 -12.72
C ALA A 206 -11.00 -14.78 -11.68
N SER A 207 -10.87 -13.55 -11.19
CA SER A 207 -9.84 -13.16 -10.21
C SER A 207 -10.34 -13.11 -8.76
N ARG A 208 -11.61 -13.49 -8.51
CA ARG A 208 -12.23 -13.36 -7.17
C ARG A 208 -11.51 -14.13 -6.07
N GLU A 209 -10.89 -15.24 -6.41
CA GLU A 209 -10.19 -16.11 -5.46
C GLU A 209 -8.68 -15.89 -5.43
N THR A 210 -8.18 -14.80 -6.04
CA THR A 210 -6.77 -14.42 -5.93
C THR A 210 -6.38 -14.29 -4.46
N GLU A 211 -5.31 -14.95 -4.06
CA GLU A 211 -4.84 -14.96 -2.69
C GLU A 211 -4.41 -13.57 -2.21
N ILE A 212 -4.69 -13.27 -0.94
CA ILE A 212 -4.22 -12.07 -0.24
C ILE A 212 -3.39 -12.52 0.95
N LYS A 213 -2.10 -12.24 0.92
CA LYS A 213 -1.12 -12.64 1.94
C LYS A 213 -0.51 -11.45 2.64
N LEU A 214 -0.07 -11.65 3.86
CA LEU A 214 0.75 -10.67 4.57
C LEU A 214 2.20 -10.70 4.07
N ALA A 215 2.81 -9.52 3.98
CA ALA A 215 4.24 -9.38 3.81
C ALA A 215 4.97 -9.96 5.03
N THR A 216 6.06 -10.68 4.81
CA THR A 216 6.78 -11.37 5.89
C THR A 216 8.18 -10.83 6.16
N LEU A 217 8.78 -10.12 5.21
CA LEU A 217 10.14 -9.59 5.36
C LEU A 217 10.20 -8.26 6.12
N GLY A 218 9.07 -7.55 6.23
CA GLY A 218 9.02 -6.26 6.90
C GLY A 218 10.05 -5.26 6.35
N ASN A 219 10.83 -4.63 7.21
CA ASN A 219 11.84 -3.65 6.80
C ASN A 219 13.00 -4.25 5.98
N SER A 220 13.15 -5.58 5.99
CA SER A 220 14.20 -6.26 5.19
C SER A 220 13.80 -6.46 3.73
N ALA A 221 12.54 -6.24 3.36
CA ALA A 221 12.04 -6.47 2.00
C ALA A 221 12.88 -5.72 0.94
N GLY A 222 13.21 -4.46 1.20
CA GLY A 222 14.06 -3.65 0.31
C GLY A 222 15.47 -4.22 0.14
N MET A 223 16.08 -4.80 1.17
CA MET A 223 17.40 -5.45 1.08
C MET A 223 17.33 -6.70 0.19
N TYR A 224 16.36 -7.59 0.43
CA TYR A 224 16.17 -8.77 -0.40
C TYR A 224 15.87 -8.40 -1.86
N GLY A 225 15.01 -7.42 -2.08
CA GLY A 225 14.72 -6.93 -3.42
C GLY A 225 15.92 -6.32 -4.12
N GLY A 226 16.75 -5.54 -3.41
CA GLY A 226 17.99 -4.99 -3.93
C GLY A 226 18.97 -6.08 -4.38
N VAL A 227 19.13 -7.13 -3.58
CA VAL A 227 19.94 -8.30 -3.97
C VAL A 227 19.34 -8.97 -5.21
N LYS A 228 18.03 -9.26 -5.19
CA LYS A 228 17.35 -9.90 -6.33
C LYS A 228 17.47 -9.09 -7.62
N MET A 229 17.40 -7.76 -7.55
CA MET A 229 17.60 -6.90 -8.72
C MET A 229 18.97 -7.10 -9.39
N VAL A 230 20.03 -7.38 -8.61
CA VAL A 230 21.40 -7.51 -9.15
C VAL A 230 21.66 -8.90 -9.68
N ILE A 231 21.23 -9.94 -8.96
CA ILE A 231 21.50 -11.34 -9.34
C ILE A 231 20.59 -11.86 -10.48
N GLY A 232 19.48 -11.20 -10.75
CA GLY A 232 18.54 -11.55 -11.82
C GLY A 232 17.33 -12.33 -11.37
#